data_720afc9a01f1f7e5f0ae11803bfd33f7
#
_entry.id   720afc9a01f1f7e5f0ae11803bfd33f7
#
_cell.length_a   1.000
_cell.length_b   1.000
_cell.length_c   1.000
_cell.angle_alpha   90.00
_cell.angle_beta   90.00
_cell.angle_gamma   90.00
#
_symmetry.space_group_name_H-M   'P 1'
#
loop_
_entity.id
_entity.type
_entity.pdbx_description
1 polymer ?
#
loop_
_entity_poly.entity_id
_entity_poly.type
_entity_poly.pdbx_seq_one_letter_code
_entity_poly.pdbx_strand_id
1 'polypeptide(L)'
;MVVFEFLADPALQVEFDGNDNLAKAEAGQRVRGVGDVFRMELTNGKVRENHVVEFLEGQLIAWKPSTLGEAPAGHLWRWSLAATEDGGTEVTHTYDWSQLHDEQRLARARSTSSATLARSVARLKTVVETSA
;
A
#
# COMPACT_ATOMS: atom_id res chain seq x y z
N MET A 1 4.03 -0.74 -17.14
CA MET A 1 2.61 -0.46 -16.80
C MET A 1 2.54 0.66 -15.78
N VAL A 2 1.82 1.72 -16.11
CA VAL A 2 1.77 2.94 -15.28
C VAL A 2 1.14 2.69 -13.91
N VAL A 3 0.06 1.93 -13.84
CA VAL A 3 -0.65 1.66 -12.56
C VAL A 3 0.29 1.04 -11.54
N PHE A 4 1.06 0.04 -11.94
CA PHE A 4 1.94 -0.68 -11.03
C PHE A 4 3.06 0.21 -10.47
N GLU A 5 3.53 1.19 -11.22
CA GLU A 5 4.54 2.13 -10.73
C GLU A 5 4.03 2.92 -9.52
N PHE A 6 2.75 3.32 -9.52
CA PHE A 6 2.15 4.01 -8.37
C PHE A 6 2.10 3.09 -7.14
N LEU A 7 1.95 1.80 -7.33
CA LEU A 7 1.88 0.83 -6.23
C LEU A 7 3.28 0.46 -5.71
N ALA A 8 4.24 0.32 -6.61
CA ALA A 8 5.58 -0.18 -6.27
C ALA A 8 6.56 0.92 -5.86
N ASP A 9 6.26 2.19 -6.16
CA ASP A 9 7.09 3.32 -5.76
C ASP A 9 6.46 4.04 -4.57
N PRO A 10 7.03 3.92 -3.37
CA PRO A 10 6.46 4.55 -2.17
C PRO A 10 6.26 6.06 -2.29
N ALA A 11 7.13 6.74 -3.01
CA ALA A 11 7.00 8.20 -3.20
C ALA A 11 5.71 8.56 -3.93
N LEU A 12 5.18 7.67 -4.75
CA LEU A 12 3.93 7.89 -5.49
C LEU A 12 2.70 7.47 -4.68
N GLN A 13 2.84 6.60 -3.70
CA GLN A 13 1.70 6.13 -2.89
C GLN A 13 1.02 7.26 -2.12
N VAL A 14 1.76 8.28 -1.74
CA VAL A 14 1.23 9.43 -0.99
C VAL A 14 0.13 10.15 -1.79
N GLU A 15 0.19 10.09 -3.11
CA GLU A 15 -0.74 10.81 -4.00
C GLU A 15 -2.14 10.20 -3.99
N PHE A 16 -2.30 8.93 -3.59
CA PHE A 16 -3.62 8.27 -3.63
C PHE A 16 -4.04 7.60 -2.32
N ASP A 17 -3.32 7.84 -1.22
CA ASP A 17 -3.68 7.23 0.08
C ASP A 17 -5.05 7.69 0.57
N GLY A 18 -6.01 6.77 0.60
CA GLY A 18 -7.38 7.03 1.04
C GLY A 18 -7.53 7.18 2.55
N ASN A 19 -6.51 6.79 3.32
CA ASN A 19 -6.51 6.93 4.78
C ASN A 19 -6.02 8.30 5.24
N ASP A 20 -5.41 9.09 4.34
CA ASP A 20 -4.81 10.39 4.63
C ASP A 20 -3.77 10.33 5.77
N ASN A 21 -3.10 9.19 5.92
CA ASN A 21 -2.10 8.99 6.97
C ASN A 21 -0.66 8.91 6.47
N LEU A 22 -0.44 8.93 5.16
CA LEU A 22 0.89 8.97 4.57
C LEU A 22 1.29 10.42 4.28
N ALA A 23 2.38 10.89 4.89
CA ALA A 23 2.87 12.24 4.67
C ALA A 23 3.86 12.29 3.51
N LYS A 24 4.88 11.41 3.54
CA LYS A 24 5.90 11.38 2.48
C LYS A 24 6.68 10.06 2.51
N ALA A 25 7.35 9.78 1.40
CA ALA A 25 8.36 8.73 1.30
C ALA A 25 9.50 9.26 0.46
N GLU A 26 10.74 8.88 0.81
CA GLU A 26 11.90 9.30 0.05
C GLU A 26 11.91 8.65 -1.33
N ALA A 27 12.44 9.35 -2.33
CA ALA A 27 12.61 8.83 -3.67
C ALA A 27 13.65 7.71 -3.68
N GLY A 28 13.57 6.82 -4.66
CA GLY A 28 14.56 5.76 -4.85
C GLY A 28 14.27 4.47 -4.11
N GLN A 29 13.07 4.32 -3.55
CA GLN A 29 12.67 3.10 -2.84
C GLN A 29 11.77 2.18 -3.67
N ARG A 30 11.76 2.31 -4.98
CA ARG A 30 10.92 1.46 -5.84
C ARG A 30 11.15 -0.01 -5.54
N VAL A 31 10.09 -0.73 -5.18
CA VAL A 31 10.14 -2.16 -4.83
C VAL A 31 10.40 -3.00 -6.07
N ARG A 32 11.26 -4.00 -5.94
CA ARG A 32 11.66 -4.89 -7.05
C ARG A 32 11.48 -6.37 -6.74
N GLY A 33 11.21 -6.72 -5.50
CA GLY A 33 11.01 -8.12 -5.12
C GLY A 33 10.71 -8.34 -3.65
N VAL A 34 10.37 -9.58 -3.34
CA VAL A 34 10.15 -10.02 -1.96
C VAL A 34 11.43 -9.83 -1.16
N GLY A 35 11.28 -9.36 0.07
CA GLY A 35 12.41 -9.07 0.95
C GLY A 35 12.83 -7.62 0.94
N ASP A 36 12.37 -6.83 -0.03
CA ASP A 36 12.60 -5.39 -0.01
C ASP A 36 11.88 -4.75 1.17
N VAL A 37 12.50 -3.72 1.74
CA VAL A 37 11.91 -2.94 2.83
C VAL A 37 11.90 -1.49 2.39
N PHE A 38 10.76 -0.83 2.49
CA PHE A 38 10.67 0.59 2.19
C PHE A 38 10.08 1.35 3.38
N ARG A 39 10.46 2.62 3.50
CA ARG A 39 10.06 3.48 4.62
C ARG A 39 9.12 4.56 4.17
N MET A 40 8.13 4.86 5.03
CA MET A 40 7.17 5.93 4.81
C MET A 40 6.96 6.69 6.10
N GLU A 41 6.88 8.03 6.00
CA GLU A 41 6.55 8.88 7.12
C GLU A 41 5.05 9.11 7.14
N LEU A 42 4.45 8.93 8.31
CA LEU A 42 3.02 9.16 8.51
C LEU A 42 2.76 10.62 8.87
N THR A 43 1.50 11.04 8.72
CA THR A 43 1.09 12.42 9.06
C THR A 43 1.26 12.74 10.55
N ASN A 44 1.34 11.72 11.41
CA ASN A 44 1.61 11.89 12.83
C ASN A 44 3.12 11.96 13.15
N GLY A 45 3.98 11.99 12.15
CA GLY A 45 5.44 12.06 12.30
C GLY A 45 6.13 10.73 12.52
N LYS A 46 5.39 9.65 12.69
CA LYS A 46 6.00 8.31 12.87
C LYS A 46 6.47 7.76 11.54
N VAL A 47 7.48 6.89 11.58
CA VAL A 47 8.01 6.21 10.40
C VAL A 47 7.63 4.73 10.45
N ARG A 48 7.17 4.20 9.32
CA ARG A 48 6.88 2.77 9.15
C ARG A 48 7.91 2.14 8.22
N GLU A 49 8.34 0.94 8.58
CA GLU A 49 9.11 0.08 7.70
C GLU A 49 8.16 -0.97 7.13
N ASN A 50 8.06 -1.06 5.81
CA ASN A 50 7.13 -1.96 5.14
C ASN A 50 7.92 -3.09 4.50
N HIS A 51 7.67 -4.31 4.97
CA HIS A 51 8.39 -5.51 4.53
C HIS A 51 7.61 -6.19 3.42
N VAL A 52 8.15 -6.20 2.22
CA VAL A 52 7.50 -6.80 1.06
C VAL A 52 7.53 -8.32 1.17
N VAL A 53 6.35 -8.93 1.20
CA VAL A 53 6.20 -10.38 1.36
C VAL A 53 5.63 -11.09 0.12
N GLU A 54 5.00 -10.33 -0.80
CA GLU A 54 4.53 -10.84 -2.08
C GLU A 54 4.87 -9.84 -3.16
N PHE A 55 5.36 -10.33 -4.30
CA PHE A 55 5.70 -9.45 -5.42
C PHE A 55 5.71 -10.21 -6.74
N LEU A 56 4.96 -9.70 -7.72
CA LEU A 56 5.04 -10.09 -9.12
C LEU A 56 4.98 -8.80 -9.93
N GLU A 57 6.06 -8.50 -10.64
CA GLU A 57 6.19 -7.26 -11.40
C GLU A 57 4.96 -7.02 -12.29
N GLY A 58 4.34 -5.87 -12.14
CA GLY A 58 3.16 -5.48 -12.91
C GLY A 58 1.83 -6.07 -12.45
N GLN A 59 1.83 -6.97 -11.48
CA GLN A 59 0.60 -7.72 -11.11
C GLN A 59 0.28 -7.72 -9.62
N LEU A 60 1.29 -7.77 -8.75
CA LEU A 60 1.05 -8.03 -7.33
C LEU A 60 2.12 -7.40 -6.47
N ILE A 61 1.69 -6.75 -5.40
CA ILE A 61 2.59 -6.31 -4.33
C ILE A 61 1.84 -6.38 -3.00
N ALA A 62 2.50 -6.93 -1.98
CA ALA A 62 1.96 -6.95 -0.63
C ALA A 62 3.08 -6.73 0.38
N TRP A 63 2.77 -6.00 1.44
CA TRP A 63 3.75 -5.72 2.48
C TRP A 63 3.11 -5.75 3.86
N LYS A 64 3.98 -6.00 4.87
CA LYS A 64 3.61 -5.97 6.28
C LYS A 64 4.31 -4.79 6.94
N PRO A 65 3.56 -3.80 7.44
CA PRO A 65 4.14 -2.66 8.13
C PRO A 65 4.69 -3.03 9.50
N SER A 66 5.77 -2.34 9.88
CA SER A 66 6.33 -2.43 11.23
C SER A 66 6.70 -1.04 11.74
N THR A 67 6.79 -0.90 13.06
CA THR A 67 7.40 0.27 13.67
C THR A 67 8.90 0.20 13.40
N LEU A 68 9.54 1.35 13.19
CA LEU A 68 10.98 1.42 12.90
C LEU A 68 11.77 0.64 13.95
N GLY A 69 12.57 -0.34 13.50
CA GLY A 69 13.39 -1.19 14.35
C GLY A 69 12.66 -2.36 15.01
N GLU A 70 11.39 -2.56 14.72
CA GLU A 70 10.60 -3.67 15.27
C GLU A 70 10.15 -4.64 14.18
N ALA A 71 9.74 -5.83 14.58
CA ALA A 71 9.14 -6.81 13.67
C ALA A 71 7.74 -6.38 13.25
N PRO A 72 7.25 -6.84 12.08
CA PRO A 72 5.87 -6.55 11.65
C PRO A 72 4.84 -6.98 12.69
N ALA A 73 3.80 -6.16 12.87
CA ALA A 73 2.76 -6.42 13.86
C ALA A 73 1.76 -7.49 13.44
N GLY A 74 1.72 -7.85 12.16
CA GLY A 74 0.87 -8.92 11.65
C GLY A 74 -0.18 -8.50 10.63
N HIS A 75 -0.39 -7.21 10.40
CA HIS A 75 -1.32 -6.78 9.35
C HIS A 75 -0.61 -6.71 8.00
N LEU A 76 -1.40 -6.83 6.92
CA LEU A 76 -0.89 -6.90 5.56
C LEU A 76 -1.73 -6.03 4.63
N TRP A 77 -1.05 -5.28 3.78
CA TRP A 77 -1.65 -4.54 2.68
C TRP A 77 -1.29 -5.22 1.37
N ARG A 78 -2.27 -5.47 0.51
CA ARG A 78 -2.05 -6.11 -0.79
C ARG A 78 -2.75 -5.33 -1.89
N TRP A 79 -2.06 -5.15 -3.00
CA TRP A 79 -2.62 -4.66 -4.25
C TRP A 79 -2.40 -5.72 -5.32
N SER A 80 -3.45 -6.06 -6.05
CA SER A 80 -3.35 -6.99 -7.18
C SER A 80 -4.03 -6.38 -8.40
N LEU A 81 -3.44 -6.65 -9.56
CA LEU A 81 -3.90 -6.15 -10.85
C LEU A 81 -4.18 -7.32 -11.78
N ALA A 82 -5.30 -7.25 -12.52
CA ALA A 82 -5.65 -8.22 -13.54
C ALA A 82 -6.08 -7.48 -14.79
N ALA A 83 -5.61 -7.95 -15.96
CA ALA A 83 -6.03 -7.38 -17.22
C ALA A 83 -7.49 -7.75 -17.47
N THR A 84 -8.27 -6.79 -18.00
CA THR A 84 -9.65 -7.03 -18.39
C THR A 84 -9.72 -7.28 -19.89
N GLU A 85 -10.83 -7.89 -20.35
CA GLU A 85 -11.02 -8.22 -21.78
C GLU A 85 -11.06 -6.97 -22.67
N ASP A 86 -11.47 -5.84 -22.12
CA ASP A 86 -11.59 -4.58 -22.87
C ASP A 86 -10.29 -3.76 -22.89
N GLY A 87 -9.18 -4.33 -22.44
CA GLY A 87 -7.87 -3.65 -22.41
C GLY A 87 -7.63 -2.79 -21.18
N GLY A 88 -8.51 -2.85 -20.20
CA GLY A 88 -8.35 -2.15 -18.92
C GLY A 88 -7.62 -2.98 -17.87
N THR A 89 -7.61 -2.47 -16.65
CA THR A 89 -6.99 -3.13 -15.50
C THR A 89 -7.98 -3.16 -14.34
N GLU A 90 -8.22 -4.35 -13.81
CA GLU A 90 -8.98 -4.51 -12.57
C GLU A 90 -8.01 -4.42 -11.40
N VAL A 91 -8.30 -3.53 -10.45
CA VAL A 91 -7.47 -3.30 -9.27
C VAL A 91 -8.20 -3.82 -8.04
N THR A 92 -7.51 -4.66 -7.26
CA THR A 92 -8.03 -5.15 -5.98
C THR A 92 -7.12 -4.70 -4.86
N HIS A 93 -7.68 -4.09 -3.83
CA HIS A 93 -6.96 -3.63 -2.65
C HIS A 93 -7.45 -4.41 -1.44
N THR A 94 -6.53 -5.06 -0.73
CA THR A 94 -6.83 -5.92 0.41
C THR A 94 -6.10 -5.43 1.64
N TYR A 95 -6.80 -5.36 2.76
CA TYR A 95 -6.22 -5.12 4.08
C TYR A 95 -6.56 -6.32 4.96
N ASP A 96 -5.54 -7.12 5.29
CA ASP A 96 -5.69 -8.33 6.09
C ASP A 96 -5.07 -8.09 7.46
N TRP A 97 -5.90 -8.09 8.50
CA TRP A 97 -5.44 -7.93 9.88
C TRP A 97 -5.76 -9.14 10.75
N SER A 98 -5.99 -10.30 10.14
CA SER A 98 -6.28 -11.56 10.85
C SER A 98 -5.14 -12.02 11.76
N GLN A 99 -3.90 -11.60 11.48
CA GLN A 99 -2.72 -11.96 12.27
C GLN A 99 -2.27 -10.83 13.21
N LEU A 100 -3.07 -9.80 13.37
CA LEU A 100 -2.74 -8.65 14.20
C LEU A 100 -3.22 -8.88 15.63
N HIS A 101 -2.30 -8.77 16.61
CA HIS A 101 -2.59 -9.06 18.01
C HIS A 101 -2.39 -7.89 18.98
N ASP A 102 -1.87 -6.76 18.50
CA ASP A 102 -1.68 -5.56 19.29
C ASP A 102 -3.01 -4.82 19.47
N GLU A 103 -3.45 -4.62 20.72
CA GLU A 103 -4.74 -4.00 21.03
C GLU A 103 -4.90 -2.60 20.43
N GLN A 104 -3.85 -1.78 20.46
CA GLN A 104 -3.91 -0.43 19.89
C GLN A 104 -4.07 -0.46 18.39
N ARG A 105 -3.37 -1.39 17.73
CA ARG A 105 -3.43 -1.56 16.29
C ARG A 105 -4.73 -2.22 15.84
N LEU A 106 -5.31 -3.10 16.69
CA LEU A 106 -6.62 -3.69 16.42
C LEU A 106 -7.71 -2.63 16.39
N ALA A 107 -7.66 -1.65 17.28
CA ALA A 107 -8.62 -0.54 17.28
C ALA A 107 -8.55 0.24 15.97
N ARG A 108 -7.32 0.53 15.48
CA ARG A 108 -7.10 1.20 14.19
C ARG A 108 -7.60 0.33 13.03
N ALA A 109 -7.32 -0.97 13.07
CA ALA A 109 -7.74 -1.89 12.02
C ALA A 109 -9.26 -1.95 11.91
N ARG A 110 -9.96 -2.00 13.05
CA ARG A 110 -11.41 -2.00 13.07
C ARG A 110 -12.03 -0.71 12.52
N SER A 111 -11.31 0.40 12.62
CA SER A 111 -11.76 1.68 12.07
C SER A 111 -11.48 1.81 10.57
N THR A 112 -10.64 0.94 10.01
CA THR A 112 -10.35 0.92 8.58
C THR A 112 -11.42 0.09 7.88
N SER A 113 -12.23 0.74 7.08
CA SER A 113 -13.39 0.11 6.43
C SER A 113 -13.15 -0.15 4.94
N SER A 114 -14.04 -0.94 4.33
CA SER A 114 -14.02 -1.12 2.88
C SER A 114 -14.21 0.21 2.14
N ALA A 115 -14.92 1.17 2.73
CA ALA A 115 -15.06 2.50 2.15
C ALA A 115 -13.71 3.24 2.07
N THR A 116 -12.86 3.08 3.09
CA THR A 116 -11.50 3.65 3.08
C THR A 116 -10.65 3.04 1.98
N LEU A 117 -10.71 1.72 1.82
CA LEU A 117 -9.99 1.02 0.76
C LEU A 117 -10.50 1.44 -0.62
N ALA A 118 -11.81 1.55 -0.79
CA ALA A 118 -12.41 2.02 -2.04
C ALA A 118 -11.98 3.43 -2.38
N ARG A 119 -11.79 4.30 -1.39
CA ARG A 119 -11.30 5.67 -1.59
C ARG A 119 -9.88 5.66 -2.17
N SER A 120 -9.00 4.77 -1.67
CA SER A 120 -7.65 4.64 -2.22
C SER A 120 -7.69 4.16 -3.65
N VAL A 121 -8.56 3.19 -3.98
CA VAL A 121 -8.72 2.70 -5.36
C VAL A 121 -9.21 3.83 -6.27
N ALA A 122 -10.21 4.61 -5.83
CA ALA A 122 -10.74 5.72 -6.61
C ALA A 122 -9.69 6.81 -6.85
N ARG A 123 -8.90 7.14 -5.83
CA ARG A 123 -7.81 8.12 -5.96
C ARG A 123 -6.72 7.62 -6.90
N LEU A 124 -6.37 6.34 -6.80
CA LEU A 124 -5.40 5.72 -7.70
C LEU A 124 -5.85 5.85 -9.16
N LYS A 125 -7.12 5.54 -9.42
CA LYS A 125 -7.69 5.69 -10.77
C LYS A 125 -7.53 7.10 -11.29
N THR A 126 -7.89 8.10 -10.48
CA THR A 126 -7.80 9.51 -10.87
C THR A 126 -6.36 9.91 -11.17
N VAL A 127 -5.41 9.54 -10.31
CA VAL A 127 -4.00 9.89 -10.48
C VAL A 127 -3.42 9.25 -11.74
N VAL A 128 -3.71 7.98 -11.97
CA VAL A 128 -3.23 7.25 -13.16
C VAL A 128 -3.81 7.85 -14.43
N GLU A 129 -5.09 8.13 -14.48
CA GLU A 129 -5.76 8.68 -15.66
C GLU A 129 -5.27 10.11 -15.96
N THR A 130 -4.97 10.88 -14.92
CA THR A 130 -4.46 12.25 -15.07
C THR A 130 -3.00 12.27 -15.54
N SER A 131 -2.22 11.23 -15.18
CA SER A 131 -0.80 11.14 -15.53
C SER A 131 -0.56 10.59 -16.94
N ALA A 132 -1.57 10.02 -17.54
CA ALA A 132 -1.46 9.36 -18.85
C ALA A 132 -1.31 10.36 -20.00
#